data_0233a3b1b90fd8fab97a32cac8f481d2
#
_entry.id   0233a3b1b90fd8fab97a32cac8f481d2
#
_cell.length_a   1.000
_cell.length_b   1.000
_cell.length_c   1.000
_cell.angle_alpha   90.00
_cell.angle_beta   90.00
_cell.angle_gamma   90.00
#
_symmetry.space_group_name_H-M   'P 1'
#
loop_
_entity.id
_entity.type
_entity.pdbx_description
1 polymer ?
#
loop_
_entity_poly.entity_id
_entity_poly.type
_entity_poly.pdbx_seq_one_letter_code
_entity_poly.pdbx_strand_id
1 'polypeptide(L)'
;SREPDKVRRLILVASTPCFAEREDWMFGMESAVLAKFSAELEANHAATLRRFIALQLRGSEKERELLAVMRERLFSRGEPDMAALRAGLNILRDADQREELAGIKQPTLVIAGERDKLTPPEASRYMAQTIATARLVEVAGAAHAPFLSHPEIFIEHVKSFLHE
;
A
#
# COMPACT_ATOMS: atom_id res chain seq x y z
N SER A 1 -3.27 10.71 13.96
CA SER A 1 -2.81 9.73 14.98
C SER A 1 -3.59 9.96 16.27
N ARG A 2 -4.08 8.86 16.91
CA ARG A 2 -4.74 8.95 18.23
C ARG A 2 -3.72 9.14 19.36
N GLU A 3 -2.46 8.84 19.10
CA GLU A 3 -1.33 8.87 20.06
C GLU A 3 -0.11 9.53 19.38
N PRO A 4 -0.18 10.82 19.03
CA PRO A 4 0.87 11.49 18.26
C PRO A 4 2.21 11.51 18.99
N ASP A 5 2.20 11.61 20.31
CA ASP A 5 3.42 11.69 21.14
C ASP A 5 4.23 10.38 21.16
N LYS A 6 3.60 9.27 20.77
CA LYS A 6 4.27 7.97 20.64
C LYS A 6 4.98 7.77 19.30
N VAL A 7 4.74 8.66 18.33
CA VAL A 7 5.30 8.58 16.97
C VAL A 7 6.28 9.70 16.75
N ARG A 8 7.56 9.39 16.64
CA ARG A 8 8.61 10.40 16.39
C ARG A 8 8.76 10.72 14.91
N ARG A 9 8.64 9.74 14.04
CA ARG A 9 8.73 9.84 12.58
C ARG A 9 7.73 8.89 11.95
N LEU A 10 7.20 9.21 10.79
CA LEU A 10 6.23 8.39 10.05
C LEU A 10 6.80 8.03 8.69
N ILE A 11 6.73 6.75 8.31
CA ILE A 11 7.08 6.28 6.97
C ILE A 11 5.85 5.59 6.39
N LEU A 12 5.35 6.13 5.29
CA LEU A 12 4.20 5.62 4.54
C LEU A 12 4.71 4.99 3.24
N VAL A 13 4.53 3.69 3.09
CA VAL A 13 5.06 2.94 1.94
C VAL A 13 3.92 2.34 1.15
N ALA A 14 3.84 2.64 -0.13
CA ALA A 14 2.82 2.11 -1.03
C ALA A 14 1.43 2.13 -0.37
N SER A 15 1.05 3.28 0.17
CA SER A 15 -0.15 3.47 0.98
C SER A 15 -1.06 4.55 0.40
N THR A 16 -2.30 4.58 0.89
CA THR A 16 -3.32 5.55 0.48
C THR A 16 -4.16 5.95 1.69
N PRO A 17 -4.65 7.18 1.79
CA PRO A 17 -5.54 7.60 2.85
C PRO A 17 -6.98 7.09 2.67
N CYS A 18 -7.36 6.75 1.43
CA CYS A 18 -8.65 6.17 1.06
C CYS A 18 -8.43 5.16 -0.05
N PHE A 19 -8.69 3.88 0.24
CA PHE A 19 -8.41 2.80 -0.72
C PHE A 19 -9.51 2.65 -1.77
N ALA A 20 -10.77 2.81 -1.40
CA ALA A 20 -11.89 2.76 -2.32
C ALA A 20 -12.10 4.13 -2.99
N GLU A 21 -12.45 4.12 -4.27
CA GLU A 21 -12.87 5.31 -5.01
C GLU A 21 -14.10 5.96 -4.36
N ARG A 22 -14.16 7.31 -4.41
CA ARG A 22 -15.27 8.16 -3.98
C ARG A 22 -15.55 9.19 -5.07
N GLU A 23 -16.69 9.87 -5.02
CA GLU A 23 -17.03 10.94 -5.96
C GLU A 23 -15.97 12.04 -6.04
N ASP A 24 -15.35 12.33 -4.91
CA ASP A 24 -14.28 13.32 -4.74
C ASP A 24 -12.87 12.72 -4.63
N TRP A 25 -12.72 11.41 -4.90
CA TRP A 25 -11.47 10.68 -4.79
C TRP A 25 -11.29 9.66 -5.92
N MET A 26 -10.62 10.08 -7.00
CA MET A 26 -10.38 9.27 -8.20
C MET A 26 -9.14 8.37 -8.12
N PHE A 27 -8.37 8.46 -7.03
CA PHE A 27 -7.12 7.69 -6.85
C PHE A 27 -7.33 6.39 -6.07
N GLY A 28 -8.59 6.01 -5.86
CA GLY A 28 -8.99 4.78 -5.20
C GLY A 28 -9.26 3.65 -6.17
N MET A 29 -9.47 2.45 -5.64
CA MET A 29 -9.94 1.31 -6.39
C MET A 29 -11.45 1.39 -6.62
N GLU A 30 -11.87 1.15 -7.85
CA GLU A 30 -13.31 1.10 -8.20
C GLU A 30 -14.08 0.15 -7.28
N SER A 31 -15.21 0.61 -6.77
CA SER A 31 -16.05 -0.16 -5.84
C SER A 31 -16.50 -1.51 -6.42
N ALA A 32 -16.77 -1.58 -7.73
CA ALA A 32 -17.13 -2.82 -8.42
C ALA A 32 -15.97 -3.86 -8.41
N VAL A 33 -14.72 -3.39 -8.58
CA VAL A 33 -13.53 -4.25 -8.54
C VAL A 33 -13.32 -4.81 -7.13
N LEU A 34 -13.49 -3.97 -6.10
CA LEU A 34 -13.37 -4.39 -4.71
C LEU A 34 -14.47 -5.38 -4.30
N ALA A 35 -15.71 -5.14 -4.72
CA ALA A 35 -16.82 -6.05 -4.49
C ALA A 35 -16.61 -7.42 -5.16
N LYS A 36 -16.15 -7.43 -6.41
CA LYS A 36 -15.80 -8.65 -7.14
C LYS A 36 -14.69 -9.41 -6.42
N PHE A 37 -13.63 -8.72 -5.99
CA PHE A 37 -12.54 -9.32 -5.25
C PHE A 37 -13.02 -9.96 -3.94
N SER A 38 -13.92 -9.31 -3.21
CA SER A 38 -14.53 -9.85 -1.98
C SER A 38 -15.30 -11.14 -2.25
N ALA A 39 -16.14 -11.16 -3.29
CA ALA A 39 -16.90 -12.36 -3.66
C ALA A 39 -15.98 -13.52 -4.10
N GLU A 40 -14.93 -13.24 -4.87
CA GLU A 40 -13.94 -14.23 -5.28
C GLU A 40 -13.14 -14.78 -4.09
N LEU A 41 -12.82 -13.93 -3.09
CA LEU A 41 -12.15 -14.34 -1.88
C LEU A 41 -12.97 -15.34 -1.06
N GLU A 42 -14.29 -15.11 -0.96
CA GLU A 42 -15.22 -16.03 -0.30
C GLU A 42 -15.34 -17.37 -1.05
N ALA A 43 -15.37 -17.33 -2.37
CA ALA A 43 -15.51 -18.53 -3.20
C ALA A 43 -14.24 -19.38 -3.23
N ASN A 44 -13.06 -18.75 -3.32
CA ASN A 44 -11.77 -19.43 -3.38
C ASN A 44 -10.62 -18.49 -2.97
N HIS A 45 -10.41 -18.38 -1.66
CA HIS A 45 -9.40 -17.50 -1.08
C HIS A 45 -7.98 -17.79 -1.60
N ALA A 46 -7.62 -19.06 -1.77
CA ALA A 46 -6.27 -19.43 -2.19
C ALA A 46 -5.95 -18.95 -3.62
N ALA A 47 -6.88 -19.15 -4.57
CA ALA A 47 -6.70 -18.65 -5.94
C ALA A 47 -6.73 -17.11 -5.98
N THR A 48 -7.61 -16.49 -5.22
CA THR A 48 -7.76 -15.03 -5.16
C THR A 48 -6.53 -14.36 -4.58
N LEU A 49 -5.97 -14.87 -3.48
CA LEU A 49 -4.74 -14.35 -2.89
C LEU A 49 -3.52 -14.52 -3.82
N ARG A 50 -3.42 -15.63 -4.56
CA ARG A 50 -2.36 -15.79 -5.56
C ARG A 50 -2.44 -14.74 -6.68
N ARG A 51 -3.66 -14.40 -7.15
CA ARG A 51 -3.87 -13.32 -8.13
C ARG A 51 -3.56 -11.95 -7.53
N PHE A 52 -3.93 -11.72 -6.28
CA PHE A 52 -3.67 -10.47 -5.59
C PHE A 52 -2.17 -10.18 -5.45
N ILE A 53 -1.36 -11.20 -5.09
CA ILE A 53 0.10 -11.06 -5.07
C ILE A 53 0.65 -10.72 -6.46
N ALA A 54 0.14 -11.36 -7.51
CA ALA A 54 0.57 -11.04 -8.86
C ALA A 54 0.22 -9.59 -9.24
N LEU A 55 -0.93 -9.08 -8.79
CA LEU A 55 -1.33 -7.69 -9.02
C LEU A 55 -0.39 -6.68 -8.34
N GLN A 56 0.07 -6.97 -7.12
CA GLN A 56 0.99 -6.10 -6.37
C GLN A 56 2.35 -5.91 -7.06
N LEU A 57 2.79 -6.90 -7.83
CA LEU A 57 4.09 -6.89 -8.51
C LEU A 57 4.00 -6.49 -9.98
N ARG A 58 2.78 -6.40 -10.51
CA ARG A 58 2.53 -6.17 -11.92
C ARG A 58 3.15 -4.87 -12.41
N GLY A 59 3.99 -4.99 -13.44
CA GLY A 59 4.73 -3.88 -14.03
C GLY A 59 6.06 -3.55 -13.35
N SER A 60 6.40 -4.25 -12.25
CA SER A 60 7.74 -4.16 -11.66
C SER A 60 8.77 -4.79 -12.58
N GLU A 61 9.97 -4.23 -12.62
CA GLU A 61 11.10 -4.79 -13.38
C GLU A 61 11.50 -6.21 -12.93
N LYS A 62 11.26 -6.54 -11.65
CA LYS A 62 11.55 -7.85 -11.04
C LYS A 62 10.30 -8.72 -10.83
N GLU A 63 9.22 -8.47 -11.56
CA GLU A 63 7.92 -9.11 -11.35
C GLU A 63 8.00 -10.63 -11.26
N ARG A 64 8.67 -11.30 -12.22
CA ARG A 64 8.75 -12.78 -12.30
C ARG A 64 9.48 -13.40 -11.11
N GLU A 65 10.62 -12.82 -10.74
CA GLU A 65 11.45 -13.29 -9.64
C GLU A 65 10.72 -13.19 -8.30
N LEU A 66 10.17 -12.01 -8.03
CA LEU A 66 9.46 -11.72 -6.78
C LEU A 66 8.17 -12.52 -6.66
N LEU A 67 7.46 -12.74 -7.76
CA LEU A 67 6.23 -13.53 -7.77
C LEU A 67 6.49 -14.99 -7.35
N ALA A 68 7.59 -15.58 -7.78
CA ALA A 68 7.98 -16.93 -7.38
C ALA A 68 8.20 -17.02 -5.86
N VAL A 69 8.98 -16.08 -5.30
CA VAL A 69 9.27 -15.99 -3.86
C VAL A 69 8.01 -15.76 -3.03
N MET A 70 7.16 -14.85 -3.47
CA MET A 70 5.93 -14.52 -2.72
C MET A 70 4.91 -15.67 -2.75
N ARG A 71 4.79 -16.40 -3.88
CA ARG A 71 3.91 -17.57 -3.97
C ARG A 71 4.33 -18.70 -3.05
N GLU A 72 5.62 -18.94 -2.94
CA GLU A 72 6.17 -19.96 -2.02
C GLU A 72 5.84 -19.60 -0.56
N ARG A 73 5.93 -18.32 -0.20
CA ARG A 73 5.71 -17.85 1.16
C ARG A 73 4.25 -17.63 1.54
N LEU A 74 3.34 -17.51 0.57
CA LEU A 74 1.95 -17.12 0.80
C LEU A 74 1.25 -18.01 1.84
N PHE A 75 1.42 -19.32 1.74
CA PHE A 75 0.79 -20.30 2.64
C PHE A 75 1.81 -21.00 3.57
N SER A 76 3.02 -20.49 3.67
CA SER A 76 4.07 -21.12 4.49
C SER A 76 3.74 -21.13 5.99
N ARG A 77 2.80 -20.31 6.43
CA ARG A 77 2.34 -20.21 7.82
C ARG A 77 0.94 -20.78 8.05
N GLY A 78 0.41 -21.54 7.11
CA GLY A 78 -0.92 -22.13 7.14
C GLY A 78 -1.98 -21.30 6.40
N GLU A 79 -3.22 -21.73 6.54
CA GLU A 79 -4.37 -21.07 5.91
C GLU A 79 -4.72 -19.76 6.63
N PRO A 80 -5.17 -18.74 5.91
CA PRO A 80 -5.57 -17.47 6.52
C PRO A 80 -6.88 -17.60 7.29
N ASP A 81 -7.04 -16.80 8.33
CA ASP A 81 -8.32 -16.62 9.00
C ASP A 81 -9.27 -15.80 8.11
N MET A 82 -10.36 -16.40 7.69
CA MET A 82 -11.35 -15.77 6.83
C MET A 82 -12.06 -14.59 7.48
N ALA A 83 -12.25 -14.61 8.81
CA ALA A 83 -12.83 -13.47 9.53
C ALA A 83 -11.87 -12.26 9.49
N ALA A 84 -10.58 -12.49 9.65
CA ALA A 84 -9.56 -11.44 9.52
C ALA A 84 -9.48 -10.88 8.09
N LEU A 85 -9.57 -11.73 7.07
CA LEU A 85 -9.59 -11.27 5.66
C LEU A 85 -10.83 -10.40 5.37
N ARG A 86 -12.02 -10.79 5.83
CA ARG A 86 -13.23 -9.98 5.70
C ARG A 86 -13.11 -8.64 6.42
N ALA A 87 -12.62 -8.65 7.66
CA ALA A 87 -12.41 -7.42 8.41
C ALA A 87 -11.42 -6.49 7.71
N GLY A 88 -10.33 -7.01 7.15
CA GLY A 88 -9.37 -6.25 6.36
C GLY A 88 -10.01 -5.63 5.11
N LEU A 89 -10.83 -6.39 4.37
CA LEU A 89 -11.55 -5.86 3.20
C LEU A 89 -12.57 -4.77 3.57
N ASN A 90 -13.26 -4.91 4.70
CA ASN A 90 -14.16 -3.87 5.19
C ASN A 90 -13.38 -2.58 5.53
N ILE A 91 -12.20 -2.69 6.14
CA ILE A 91 -11.33 -1.53 6.38
C ILE A 91 -10.93 -0.86 5.07
N LEU A 92 -10.51 -1.63 4.06
CA LEU A 92 -10.15 -1.08 2.75
C LEU A 92 -11.33 -0.39 2.06
N ARG A 93 -12.53 -0.94 2.18
CA ARG A 93 -13.75 -0.36 1.60
C ARG A 93 -14.18 0.93 2.29
N ASP A 94 -14.12 0.96 3.62
CA ASP A 94 -14.82 1.96 4.42
C ASP A 94 -13.90 3.08 4.94
N ALA A 95 -12.60 2.79 5.12
CA ALA A 95 -11.67 3.76 5.68
C ALA A 95 -11.42 4.94 4.73
N ASP A 96 -11.59 6.13 5.26
CA ASP A 96 -11.21 7.39 4.64
C ASP A 96 -10.53 8.27 5.69
N GLN A 97 -9.25 8.52 5.51
CA GLN A 97 -8.39 9.25 6.43
C GLN A 97 -7.85 10.54 5.80
N ARG A 98 -8.47 11.01 4.72
CA ARG A 98 -7.99 12.19 3.99
C ARG A 98 -8.02 13.47 4.85
N GLU A 99 -9.06 13.62 5.64
CA GLU A 99 -9.22 14.78 6.53
C GLU A 99 -8.19 14.84 7.67
N GLU A 100 -7.70 13.67 8.11
CA GLU A 100 -6.72 13.58 9.20
C GLU A 100 -5.28 13.91 8.76
N LEU A 101 -4.98 13.88 7.45
CA LEU A 101 -3.62 14.06 6.94
C LEU A 101 -3.01 15.41 7.33
N ALA A 102 -3.76 16.50 7.24
CA ALA A 102 -3.30 17.84 7.61
C ALA A 102 -2.96 17.98 9.11
N GLY A 103 -3.51 17.08 9.92
CA GLY A 103 -3.23 17.00 11.36
C GLY A 103 -1.91 16.31 11.71
N ILE A 104 -1.24 15.65 10.76
CA ILE A 104 0.04 14.96 10.98
C ILE A 104 1.16 16.01 11.09
N LYS A 105 1.82 16.04 12.26
CA LYS A 105 2.91 16.99 12.56
C LYS A 105 4.30 16.31 12.60
N GLN A 106 4.34 15.01 12.62
CA GLN A 106 5.57 14.24 12.64
C GLN A 106 6.30 14.37 11.30
N PRO A 107 7.63 14.44 11.27
CA PRO A 107 8.39 14.29 10.04
C PRO A 107 7.92 13.01 9.32
N THR A 108 7.54 13.15 8.05
CA THR A 108 6.92 12.05 7.28
C THR A 108 7.68 11.78 5.99
N LEU A 109 7.98 10.51 5.73
CA LEU A 109 8.50 10.04 4.46
C LEU A 109 7.43 9.20 3.75
N VAL A 110 7.06 9.61 2.54
CA VAL A 110 6.14 8.85 1.68
C VAL A 110 6.97 8.18 0.59
N ILE A 111 6.88 6.86 0.46
CA ILE A 111 7.58 6.08 -0.59
C ILE A 111 6.54 5.38 -1.45
N ALA A 112 6.56 5.64 -2.75
CA ALA A 112 5.66 5.04 -3.73
C ALA A 112 6.44 4.34 -4.85
N GLY A 113 5.86 3.31 -5.45
CA GLY A 113 6.32 2.79 -6.72
C GLY A 113 5.71 3.59 -7.88
N GLU A 114 6.53 3.99 -8.84
CA GLU A 114 6.07 4.74 -10.05
C GLU A 114 4.96 3.99 -10.81
N ARG A 115 5.01 2.65 -10.80
CA ARG A 115 4.10 1.76 -11.54
C ARG A 115 3.07 1.08 -10.65
N ASP A 116 2.85 1.59 -9.44
CA ASP A 116 1.87 1.02 -8.52
C ASP A 116 0.44 1.17 -9.08
N LYS A 117 -0.23 0.02 -9.30
CA LYS A 117 -1.61 -0.05 -9.79
C LYS A 117 -2.63 -0.32 -8.67
N LEU A 118 -2.14 -0.60 -7.46
CA LEU A 118 -3.00 -0.88 -6.32
C LEU A 118 -3.25 0.36 -5.47
N THR A 119 -2.19 1.10 -5.18
CA THR A 119 -2.24 2.44 -4.58
C THR A 119 -1.47 3.40 -5.49
N PRO A 120 -2.16 4.03 -6.45
CA PRO A 120 -1.52 4.84 -7.49
C PRO A 120 -0.62 5.93 -6.90
N PRO A 121 0.50 6.28 -7.56
CA PRO A 121 1.42 7.30 -7.07
C PRO A 121 0.76 8.67 -6.88
N GLU A 122 -0.37 8.94 -7.54
CA GLU A 122 -1.21 10.12 -7.33
C GLU A 122 -1.73 10.22 -5.89
N ALA A 123 -2.11 9.10 -5.28
CA ALA A 123 -2.53 9.07 -3.87
C ALA A 123 -1.35 9.42 -2.93
N SER A 124 -0.15 8.95 -3.25
CA SER A 124 1.06 9.28 -2.51
C SER A 124 1.47 10.75 -2.67
N ARG A 125 1.32 11.32 -3.87
CA ARG A 125 1.52 12.76 -4.12
C ARG A 125 0.54 13.61 -3.33
N TYR A 126 -0.73 13.21 -3.30
CA TYR A 126 -1.74 13.88 -2.47
C TYR A 126 -1.37 13.88 -0.99
N MET A 127 -0.95 12.73 -0.43
CA MET A 127 -0.50 12.67 0.96
C MET A 127 0.69 13.58 1.22
N ALA A 128 1.68 13.59 0.33
CA ALA A 128 2.87 14.43 0.47
C ALA A 128 2.58 15.92 0.35
N GLN A 129 1.57 16.31 -0.41
CA GLN A 129 1.11 17.70 -0.53
C GLN A 129 0.28 18.14 0.67
N THR A 130 -0.47 17.22 1.29
CA THR A 130 -1.39 17.53 2.39
C THR A 130 -0.69 17.51 3.75
N ILE A 131 0.28 16.63 3.95
CA ILE A 131 1.07 16.54 5.19
C ILE A 131 2.22 17.55 5.12
N ALA A 132 2.14 18.64 5.87
CA ALA A 132 3.09 19.75 5.78
C ALA A 132 4.57 19.35 6.02
N THR A 133 4.81 18.27 6.74
CA THR A 133 6.15 17.75 7.08
C THR A 133 6.58 16.60 6.20
N ALA A 134 5.82 16.26 5.15
CA ALA A 134 6.10 15.13 4.31
C ALA A 134 7.09 15.45 3.17
N ARG A 135 7.89 14.45 2.84
CA ARG A 135 8.62 14.37 1.57
C ARG A 135 8.23 13.10 0.83
N LEU A 136 8.21 13.14 -0.49
CA LEU A 136 7.88 12.03 -1.37
C LEU A 136 9.12 11.48 -2.05
N VAL A 137 9.18 10.15 -2.13
CA VAL A 137 10.11 9.39 -2.97
C VAL A 137 9.30 8.48 -3.87
N GLU A 138 9.38 8.70 -5.17
CA GLU A 138 8.82 7.79 -6.17
C GLU A 138 9.95 6.92 -6.72
N VAL A 139 9.85 5.62 -6.51
CA VAL A 139 10.86 4.65 -6.96
C VAL A 139 10.56 4.25 -8.39
N ALA A 140 11.42 4.69 -9.32
CA ALA A 140 11.29 4.39 -10.75
C ALA A 140 11.31 2.88 -10.99
N GLY A 141 10.42 2.38 -11.86
CA GLY A 141 10.32 0.97 -12.20
C GLY A 141 9.69 0.07 -11.14
N ALA A 142 9.44 0.57 -9.92
CA ALA A 142 8.79 -0.20 -8.86
C ALA A 142 7.26 -0.19 -8.99
N ALA A 143 6.63 -1.28 -8.59
CA ALA A 143 5.19 -1.39 -8.38
C ALA A 143 4.85 -1.24 -6.87
N HIS A 144 3.82 -1.95 -6.37
CA HIS A 144 3.32 -1.82 -5.00
C HIS A 144 4.30 -2.26 -3.89
N ALA A 145 5.38 -2.96 -4.22
CA ALA A 145 6.36 -3.45 -3.25
C ALA A 145 7.78 -2.93 -3.53
N PRO A 146 8.04 -1.61 -3.45
CA PRO A 146 9.36 -1.03 -3.73
C PRO A 146 10.46 -1.58 -2.80
N PHE A 147 10.11 -1.94 -1.56
CA PHE A 147 11.03 -2.57 -0.59
C PHE A 147 11.50 -3.98 -0.99
N LEU A 148 10.76 -4.66 -1.88
CA LEU A 148 11.16 -5.97 -2.44
C LEU A 148 11.87 -5.82 -3.78
N SER A 149 11.35 -4.97 -4.66
CA SER A 149 11.87 -4.83 -6.02
C SER A 149 13.14 -3.97 -6.10
N HIS A 150 13.25 -2.96 -5.23
CA HIS A 150 14.34 -1.99 -5.19
C HIS A 150 14.87 -1.79 -3.76
N PRO A 151 15.34 -2.86 -3.08
CA PRO A 151 15.68 -2.80 -1.66
C PRO A 151 16.80 -1.82 -1.35
N GLU A 152 17.77 -1.64 -2.23
CA GLU A 152 18.89 -0.73 -2.03
C GLU A 152 18.41 0.73 -1.97
N ILE A 153 17.62 1.15 -2.96
CA ILE A 153 17.03 2.50 -3.02
C ILE A 153 16.11 2.72 -1.81
N PHE A 154 15.27 1.74 -1.51
CA PHE A 154 14.36 1.81 -0.36
C PHE A 154 15.12 2.01 0.96
N ILE A 155 16.14 1.18 1.21
CA ILE A 155 16.93 1.22 2.43
C ILE A 155 17.70 2.53 2.56
N GLU A 156 18.26 3.05 1.46
CA GLU A 156 18.96 4.33 1.43
C GLU A 156 18.07 5.48 1.92
N HIS A 157 16.87 5.62 1.33
CA HIS A 157 15.93 6.67 1.71
C HIS A 157 15.41 6.53 3.15
N VAL A 158 15.13 5.31 3.58
CA VAL A 158 14.70 5.04 4.96
C VAL A 158 15.81 5.38 5.96
N LYS A 159 17.05 4.94 5.70
CA LYS A 159 18.19 5.24 6.58
C LYS A 159 18.45 6.74 6.65
N SER A 160 18.52 7.43 5.51
CA SER A 160 18.68 8.89 5.48
C SER A 160 17.64 9.58 6.35
N PHE A 161 16.36 9.23 6.17
CA PHE A 161 15.27 9.82 6.92
C PHE A 161 15.30 9.54 8.43
N LEU A 162 15.74 8.37 8.85
CA LEU A 162 15.82 8.02 10.27
C LEU A 162 17.00 8.70 10.99
N HIS A 163 18.03 9.14 10.26
CA HIS A 163 19.22 9.79 10.80
C HIS A 163 19.17 11.34 10.78
N GLU A 164 18.13 11.93 10.18
CA GLU A 164 17.83 13.36 10.28
C GLU A 164 17.31 13.73 11.68
#